data_c0720c9ba0f4dec7c7063bce5f35832b
#
_entry.id   c0720c9ba0f4dec7c7063bce5f35832b
#
_cell.length_a   1.000
_cell.length_b   1.000
_cell.length_c   1.000
_cell.angle_alpha   90.00
_cell.angle_beta   90.00
_cell.angle_gamma   90.00
#
_symmetry.space_group_name_H-M   'P 1'
#
loop_
_entity.id
_entity.type
_entity.pdbx_description
1 polymer ?
#
loop_
_entity_poly.entity_id
_entity_poly.type
_entity_poly.pdbx_seq_one_letter_code
_entity_poly.pdbx_strand_id
1 'polypeptide(L)'
;NGTREEHTWTMNSYRDLPVDSSYGKYPIIVYVHGTGAIKYAHHVLATHWASRGFVVISADNPKIYLKDALASPLGILRADQQGDTKKIISAVKSATGSLAFLKGKVDTTRIGLAGHSAGGFAVAKLNNVSGVQVIIPMASPAKVSYSTNVKSAMLMGGMADNAAKWSLMQTSYTLTTVRKKRLVGIPNAGHMVFTNLCDSVAKA
;
A
#
# COMPACT_ATOMS: atom_id res chain seq x y z
N ASN A 1 13.19 -26.00 22.49
CA ASN A 1 14.23 -25.40 21.65
C ASN A 1 13.72 -25.43 20.22
N GLY A 2 12.96 -24.42 19.79
CA GLY A 2 12.58 -24.24 18.39
C GLY A 2 13.79 -23.69 17.64
N THR A 3 14.31 -24.46 16.70
CA THR A 3 15.29 -23.96 15.72
C THR A 3 14.59 -22.89 14.89
N ARG A 4 15.17 -21.69 14.87
CA ARG A 4 14.70 -20.59 14.03
C ARG A 4 15.10 -20.92 12.59
N GLU A 5 14.15 -21.34 11.77
CA GLU A 5 14.39 -21.47 10.33
C GLU A 5 14.41 -20.07 9.71
N GLU A 6 15.54 -19.68 9.12
CA GLU A 6 15.63 -18.47 8.31
C GLU A 6 15.18 -18.80 6.89
N HIS A 7 14.02 -18.29 6.51
CA HIS A 7 13.58 -18.34 5.12
C HIS A 7 14.14 -17.14 4.37
N THR A 8 15.04 -17.38 3.43
CA THR A 8 15.56 -16.33 2.52
C THR A 8 14.81 -16.37 1.20
N TRP A 9 14.34 -15.20 0.75
CA TRP A 9 13.72 -15.07 -0.57
C TRP A 9 14.65 -14.32 -1.51
N THR A 10 14.86 -14.88 -2.70
CA THR A 10 15.55 -14.17 -3.77
C THR A 10 14.56 -13.20 -4.42
N MET A 11 14.84 -11.91 -4.34
CA MET A 11 14.06 -10.85 -4.98
C MET A 11 14.87 -10.20 -6.09
N ASN A 12 14.20 -9.71 -7.13
CA ASN A 12 14.83 -8.90 -8.18
C ASN A 12 15.06 -7.45 -7.67
N SER A 13 15.75 -7.35 -6.53
CA SER A 13 16.09 -6.09 -5.89
C SER A 13 17.37 -6.25 -5.09
N TYR A 14 18.11 -5.17 -4.97
CA TYR A 14 19.37 -5.11 -4.23
C TYR A 14 19.18 -4.23 -3.01
N ARG A 15 19.86 -4.59 -1.90
CA ARG A 15 19.85 -3.80 -0.67
C ARG A 15 20.80 -2.62 -0.78
N ASP A 16 20.45 -1.53 -0.12
CA ASP A 16 21.32 -0.38 0.18
C ASP A 16 21.95 0.32 -1.05
N LEU A 17 21.37 0.12 -2.24
CA LEU A 17 21.80 0.85 -3.42
C LEU A 17 21.37 2.33 -3.30
N PRO A 18 22.26 3.26 -3.70
CA PRO A 18 21.91 4.66 -3.76
C PRO A 18 20.78 4.89 -4.78
N VAL A 19 19.92 5.85 -4.48
CA VAL A 19 18.88 6.26 -5.44
C VAL A 19 19.56 6.91 -6.65
N ASP A 20 19.36 6.36 -7.84
CA ASP A 20 19.80 6.99 -9.08
C ASP A 20 19.06 8.32 -9.26
N SER A 21 19.80 9.41 -9.41
CA SER A 21 19.26 10.76 -9.60
C SER A 21 19.35 11.27 -11.04
N SER A 22 19.79 10.43 -11.98
CA SER A 22 20.02 10.80 -13.38
C SER A 22 18.74 11.24 -14.10
N TYR A 23 17.59 10.70 -13.67
CA TYR A 23 16.30 10.93 -14.34
C TYR A 23 15.40 11.95 -13.63
N GLY A 24 15.93 12.71 -12.67
CA GLY A 24 15.21 13.75 -11.95
C GLY A 24 14.49 13.25 -10.69
N LYS A 25 13.45 13.96 -10.28
CA LYS A 25 12.69 13.62 -9.06
C LYS A 25 11.63 12.56 -9.36
N TYR A 26 11.65 11.46 -8.60
CA TYR A 26 10.73 10.36 -8.76
C TYR A 26 9.39 10.60 -8.03
N PRO A 27 8.25 10.23 -8.63
CA PRO A 27 6.98 10.18 -7.91
C PRO A 27 7.02 9.11 -6.83
N ILE A 28 6.16 9.26 -5.82
CA ILE A 28 6.14 8.41 -4.64
C ILE A 28 4.89 7.54 -4.65
N ILE A 29 5.01 6.28 -4.23
CA ILE A 29 3.88 5.44 -3.83
C ILE A 29 4.04 5.09 -2.36
N VAL A 30 3.05 5.42 -1.53
CA VAL A 30 2.96 4.91 -0.16
C VAL A 30 1.99 3.74 -0.17
N TYR A 31 2.49 2.57 0.23
CA TYR A 31 1.70 1.35 0.32
C TYR A 31 1.34 1.05 1.77
N VAL A 32 0.06 0.77 2.04
CA VAL A 32 -0.48 0.48 3.37
C VAL A 32 -1.03 -0.95 3.40
N HIS A 33 -0.43 -1.79 4.25
CA HIS A 33 -0.81 -3.20 4.37
C HIS A 33 -2.14 -3.41 5.09
N GLY A 34 -2.73 -4.59 4.93
CA GLY A 34 -3.94 -5.02 5.64
C GLY A 34 -3.68 -5.50 7.07
N THR A 35 -4.76 -5.89 7.76
CA THR A 35 -4.71 -6.46 9.12
C THR A 35 -3.85 -7.71 9.14
N GLY A 36 -2.96 -7.81 10.13
CA GLY A 36 -2.09 -8.97 10.32
C GLY A 36 -1.02 -9.17 9.24
N ALA A 37 -0.82 -8.21 8.34
CA ALA A 37 0.23 -8.27 7.34
C ALA A 37 1.52 -7.59 7.83
N ILE A 38 2.53 -7.61 6.98
CA ILE A 38 3.83 -6.95 7.20
C ILE A 38 4.18 -6.11 5.98
N LYS A 39 5.11 -5.17 6.13
CA LYS A 39 5.56 -4.27 5.05
C LYS A 39 6.07 -5.00 3.80
N TYR A 40 6.53 -6.23 3.92
CA TYR A 40 7.05 -7.02 2.80
C TYR A 40 6.00 -7.89 2.10
N ALA A 41 4.78 -7.98 2.61
CA ALA A 41 3.74 -8.86 2.07
C ALA A 41 3.35 -8.57 0.60
N HIS A 42 3.83 -7.45 0.03
CA HIS A 42 3.52 -6.99 -1.32
C HIS A 42 4.79 -6.61 -2.09
N HIS A 43 5.91 -7.28 -1.79
CA HIS A 43 7.22 -6.90 -2.34
C HIS A 43 7.28 -7.00 -3.87
N VAL A 44 6.63 -7.97 -4.49
CA VAL A 44 6.60 -8.10 -5.97
C VAL A 44 5.94 -6.88 -6.60
N LEU A 45 4.82 -6.42 -6.05
CA LEU A 45 4.14 -5.23 -6.53
C LEU A 45 4.99 -3.97 -6.31
N ALA A 46 5.62 -3.86 -5.15
CA ALA A 46 6.53 -2.75 -4.83
C ALA A 46 7.73 -2.70 -5.78
N THR A 47 8.37 -3.85 -6.04
CA THR A 47 9.49 -3.97 -6.97
C THR A 47 9.07 -3.62 -8.40
N HIS A 48 7.88 -4.07 -8.82
CA HIS A 48 7.34 -3.70 -10.13
C HIS A 48 7.16 -2.18 -10.26
N TRP A 49 6.58 -1.51 -9.28
CA TRP A 49 6.45 -0.05 -9.31
C TRP A 49 7.80 0.66 -9.29
N ALA A 50 8.74 0.18 -8.47
CA ALA A 50 10.08 0.76 -8.40
C ALA A 50 10.80 0.65 -9.77
N SER A 51 10.68 -0.49 -10.47
CA SER A 51 11.24 -0.65 -11.82
C SER A 51 10.61 0.27 -12.88
N ARG A 52 9.48 0.90 -12.56
CA ARG A 52 8.79 1.89 -13.41
C ARG A 52 9.06 3.33 -13.01
N GLY A 53 10.05 3.56 -12.16
CA GLY A 53 10.50 4.90 -11.77
C GLY A 53 9.70 5.51 -10.61
N PHE A 54 9.15 4.69 -9.73
CA PHE A 54 8.55 5.18 -8.49
C PHE A 54 9.44 4.89 -7.28
N VAL A 55 9.47 5.79 -6.32
CA VAL A 55 9.94 5.47 -4.98
C VAL A 55 8.78 4.89 -4.20
N VAL A 56 8.90 3.63 -3.78
CA VAL A 56 7.83 2.93 -3.05
C VAL A 56 8.19 2.85 -1.58
N ILE A 57 7.25 3.24 -0.73
CA ILE A 57 7.42 3.25 0.72
C ILE A 57 6.33 2.39 1.35
N SER A 58 6.75 1.40 2.13
CA SER A 58 5.88 0.56 2.94
C SER A 58 6.44 0.44 4.34
N ALA A 59 5.58 0.54 5.34
CA ALA A 59 5.94 0.43 6.75
C ALA A 59 5.02 -0.55 7.47
N ASP A 60 5.50 -1.11 8.58
CA ASP A 60 4.65 -1.87 9.50
C ASP A 60 3.82 -0.87 10.32
N ASN A 61 2.50 -0.85 10.09
CA ASN A 61 1.61 0.06 10.81
C ASN A 61 1.38 -0.44 12.24
N PRO A 62 1.63 0.38 13.27
CA PRO A 62 1.46 -0.02 14.67
C PRO A 62 0.07 -0.57 14.97
N LYS A 63 0.00 -1.53 15.90
CA LYS A 63 -1.20 -2.20 16.40
C LYS A 63 -1.92 -3.11 15.40
N ILE A 64 -1.64 -3.02 14.10
CA ILE A 64 -2.33 -3.79 13.06
C ILE A 64 -1.41 -4.69 12.25
N TYR A 65 -0.08 -4.47 12.28
CA TYR A 65 0.85 -5.39 11.64
C TYR A 65 0.97 -6.71 12.42
N LEU A 66 1.46 -7.76 11.79
CA LEU A 66 1.40 -9.14 12.27
C LEU A 66 1.82 -9.31 13.74
N LYS A 67 2.98 -8.78 14.14
CA LYS A 67 3.50 -8.92 15.50
C LYS A 67 2.55 -8.30 16.53
N ASP A 68 2.07 -7.09 16.29
CA ASP A 68 1.17 -6.39 17.23
C ASP A 68 -0.21 -7.05 17.26
N ALA A 69 -0.71 -7.49 16.10
CA ALA A 69 -1.99 -8.18 15.99
C ALA A 69 -2.00 -9.51 16.77
N LEU A 70 -0.90 -10.25 16.75
CA LEU A 70 -0.74 -11.47 17.54
C LEU A 70 -0.57 -11.18 19.03
N ALA A 71 0.17 -10.13 19.39
CA ALA A 71 0.40 -9.76 20.78
C ALA A 71 -0.86 -9.17 21.47
N SER A 72 -1.69 -8.47 20.72
CA SER A 72 -2.92 -7.84 21.22
C SER A 72 -4.00 -7.75 20.16
N PRO A 73 -4.79 -8.81 19.94
CA PRO A 73 -5.86 -8.80 18.94
C PRO A 73 -6.85 -7.64 19.08
N LEU A 74 -7.20 -7.26 20.30
CA LEU A 74 -8.07 -6.11 20.58
C LEU A 74 -7.37 -4.76 20.31
N GLY A 75 -6.05 -4.74 20.29
CA GLY A 75 -5.25 -3.56 19.92
C GLY A 75 -5.52 -3.06 18.51
N ILE A 76 -5.93 -3.96 17.61
CA ILE A 76 -6.27 -3.65 16.21
C ILE A 76 -7.35 -2.56 16.12
N LEU A 77 -8.31 -2.56 17.05
CA LEU A 77 -9.39 -1.57 17.10
C LEU A 77 -8.89 -0.14 17.35
N ARG A 78 -7.65 0.00 17.84
CA ARG A 78 -7.00 1.29 18.14
C ARG A 78 -5.94 1.64 17.07
N ALA A 79 -5.85 0.91 15.98
CA ALA A 79 -4.91 1.22 14.89
C ALA A 79 -5.36 2.48 14.14
N ASP A 80 -4.41 3.39 13.89
CA ASP A 80 -4.64 4.61 13.13
C ASP A 80 -3.79 4.63 11.84
N GLN A 81 -4.11 3.74 10.91
CA GLN A 81 -3.38 3.68 9.64
C GLN A 81 -3.47 4.98 8.82
N GLN A 82 -4.53 5.79 9.00
CA GLN A 82 -4.63 7.09 8.34
C GLN A 82 -3.61 8.08 8.91
N GLY A 83 -3.54 8.20 10.24
CA GLY A 83 -2.56 9.04 10.92
C GLY A 83 -1.13 8.59 10.64
N ASP A 84 -0.86 7.29 10.67
CA ASP A 84 0.46 6.74 10.37
C ASP A 84 0.87 7.01 8.92
N THR A 85 -0.05 6.86 7.96
CA THR A 85 0.21 7.19 6.55
C THR A 85 0.52 8.69 6.37
N LYS A 86 -0.19 9.58 7.06
CA LYS A 86 0.11 11.02 7.05
C LYS A 86 1.49 11.32 7.63
N LYS A 87 1.90 10.64 8.71
CA LYS A 87 3.25 10.77 9.29
C LYS A 87 4.33 10.32 8.31
N ILE A 88 4.11 9.18 7.60
CA ILE A 88 5.02 8.71 6.56
C ILE A 88 5.17 9.77 5.46
N ILE A 89 4.06 10.29 4.94
CA ILE A 89 4.08 11.33 3.91
C ILE A 89 4.83 12.58 4.38
N SER A 90 4.60 13.00 5.63
CA SER A 90 5.30 14.15 6.23
C SER A 90 6.80 13.90 6.37
N ALA A 91 7.20 12.72 6.83
CA ALA A 91 8.61 12.33 6.98
C ALA A 91 9.34 12.30 5.62
N VAL A 92 8.68 11.82 4.57
CA VAL A 92 9.23 11.82 3.20
C VAL A 92 9.37 13.24 2.66
N LYS A 93 8.38 14.11 2.93
CA LYS A 93 8.45 15.53 2.52
C LYS A 93 9.59 16.27 3.19
N SER A 94 9.85 16.02 4.47
CA SER A 94 10.97 16.61 5.19
C SER A 94 12.31 15.99 4.83
N ALA A 95 12.34 14.73 4.42
CA ALA A 95 13.52 13.96 4.04
C ALA A 95 14.67 14.14 5.03
N THR A 96 14.40 13.88 6.31
CA THR A 96 15.36 13.98 7.43
C THR A 96 15.60 12.64 8.08
N GLY A 97 16.60 12.53 8.96
CA GLY A 97 16.96 11.30 9.67
C GLY A 97 17.26 10.16 8.71
N SER A 98 16.66 9.00 8.92
CA SER A 98 16.84 7.81 8.07
C SER A 98 16.35 7.98 6.62
N LEU A 99 15.56 9.01 6.33
CA LEU A 99 15.06 9.33 4.99
C LEU A 99 15.86 10.44 4.29
N ALA A 100 16.97 10.94 4.88
CA ALA A 100 17.77 12.02 4.32
C ALA A 100 18.31 11.69 2.91
N PHE A 101 18.51 10.40 2.60
CA PHE A 101 18.96 9.95 1.27
C PHE A 101 17.96 10.24 0.15
N LEU A 102 16.68 10.52 0.47
CA LEU A 102 15.63 10.91 -0.47
C LEU A 102 15.59 12.40 -0.77
N LYS A 103 16.35 13.21 -0.02
CA LYS A 103 16.34 14.68 -0.16
C LYS A 103 16.69 15.10 -1.59
N GLY A 104 15.80 15.85 -2.21
CA GLY A 104 15.97 16.33 -3.59
C GLY A 104 15.72 15.29 -4.68
N LYS A 105 15.48 14.00 -4.34
CA LYS A 105 15.35 12.88 -5.28
C LYS A 105 13.90 12.47 -5.52
N VAL A 106 12.96 12.93 -4.71
CA VAL A 106 11.54 12.60 -4.82
C VAL A 106 10.68 13.82 -5.09
N ASP A 107 9.61 13.62 -5.87
CA ASP A 107 8.59 14.64 -6.12
C ASP A 107 7.42 14.47 -5.16
N THR A 108 7.42 15.27 -4.13
CA THR A 108 6.38 15.24 -3.07
C THR A 108 5.03 15.86 -3.49
N THR A 109 4.93 16.35 -4.72
CA THR A 109 3.68 16.81 -5.33
C THR A 109 2.99 15.71 -6.14
N ARG A 110 3.65 14.58 -6.37
CA ARG A 110 3.16 13.41 -7.12
C ARG A 110 3.19 12.16 -6.25
N ILE A 111 2.18 12.01 -5.39
CA ILE A 111 2.06 10.89 -4.45
C ILE A 111 0.87 10.02 -4.87
N GLY A 112 1.12 8.73 -5.04
CA GLY A 112 0.10 7.68 -5.10
C GLY A 112 -0.05 7.01 -3.74
N LEU A 113 -1.28 6.70 -3.35
CA LEU A 113 -1.58 5.86 -2.19
C LEU A 113 -2.18 4.55 -2.67
N ALA A 114 -1.61 3.45 -2.26
CA ALA A 114 -2.17 2.12 -2.49
C ALA A 114 -2.31 1.39 -1.16
N GLY A 115 -3.32 0.56 -1.02
CA GLY A 115 -3.49 -0.19 0.21
C GLY A 115 -4.38 -1.41 0.04
N HIS A 116 -4.04 -2.47 0.77
CA HIS A 116 -4.76 -3.72 0.77
C HIS A 116 -5.67 -3.85 1.99
N SER A 117 -6.90 -4.34 1.81
CA SER A 117 -7.83 -4.64 2.91
C SER A 117 -8.03 -3.43 3.84
N ALA A 118 -7.71 -3.52 5.12
CA ALA A 118 -7.76 -2.40 6.08
C ALA A 118 -6.95 -1.19 5.59
N GLY A 119 -5.76 -1.43 4.99
CA GLY A 119 -4.96 -0.37 4.38
C GLY A 119 -5.66 0.32 3.21
N GLY A 120 -6.44 -0.42 2.43
CA GLY A 120 -7.28 0.15 1.36
C GLY A 120 -8.36 1.08 1.88
N PHE A 121 -9.02 0.72 2.99
CA PHE A 121 -9.95 1.61 3.69
C PHE A 121 -9.27 2.87 4.22
N ALA A 122 -8.05 2.75 4.74
CA ALA A 122 -7.30 3.88 5.25
C ALA A 122 -6.93 4.87 4.12
N VAL A 123 -6.35 4.38 3.01
CA VAL A 123 -5.91 5.26 1.91
C VAL A 123 -7.08 5.92 1.20
N ALA A 124 -8.25 5.26 1.10
CA ALA A 124 -9.42 5.83 0.45
C ALA A 124 -9.93 7.13 1.12
N LYS A 125 -9.60 7.34 2.39
CA LYS A 125 -9.99 8.51 3.18
C LYS A 125 -8.95 9.65 3.15
N LEU A 126 -7.82 9.46 2.46
CA LEU A 126 -6.71 10.43 2.43
C LEU A 126 -6.73 11.33 1.17
N ASN A 127 -7.87 11.50 0.56
CA ASN A 127 -8.08 12.28 -0.67
C ASN A 127 -7.73 13.79 -0.52
N ASN A 128 -7.73 14.34 0.70
CA ASN A 128 -7.40 15.74 0.95
C ASN A 128 -5.92 15.97 1.34
N VAL A 129 -5.09 14.92 1.35
CA VAL A 129 -3.67 15.07 1.70
C VAL A 129 -2.92 15.71 0.53
N SER A 130 -2.23 16.81 0.82
CA SER A 130 -1.47 17.55 -0.19
C SER A 130 -0.43 16.68 -0.90
N GLY A 131 -0.41 16.75 -2.23
CA GLY A 131 0.46 15.95 -3.09
C GLY A 131 -0.13 14.60 -3.48
N VAL A 132 -1.17 14.10 -2.81
CA VAL A 132 -1.85 12.84 -3.17
C VAL A 132 -2.68 13.04 -4.44
N GLN A 133 -2.32 12.35 -5.51
CA GLN A 133 -2.97 12.46 -6.81
C GLN A 133 -3.69 11.19 -7.27
N VAL A 134 -3.27 10.03 -6.77
CA VAL A 134 -3.82 8.72 -7.13
C VAL A 134 -4.11 7.91 -5.87
N ILE A 135 -5.27 7.25 -5.83
CA ILE A 135 -5.65 6.37 -4.71
C ILE A 135 -6.11 5.02 -5.27
N ILE A 136 -5.51 3.93 -4.74
CA ILE A 136 -5.73 2.56 -5.19
C ILE A 136 -6.11 1.66 -4.01
N PRO A 137 -7.40 1.56 -3.63
CA PRO A 137 -7.87 0.55 -2.68
C PRO A 137 -7.87 -0.82 -3.35
N MET A 138 -7.22 -1.81 -2.72
CA MET A 138 -7.15 -3.21 -3.19
C MET A 138 -7.84 -4.12 -2.18
N ALA A 139 -8.71 -5.01 -2.64
CA ALA A 139 -9.52 -5.90 -1.81
C ALA A 139 -10.17 -5.13 -0.63
N SER A 140 -10.69 -3.95 -0.94
CA SER A 140 -11.23 -3.01 0.04
C SER A 140 -12.42 -2.27 -0.56
N PRO A 141 -13.66 -2.56 -0.17
CA PRO A 141 -14.85 -1.89 -0.68
C PRO A 141 -14.99 -0.49 -0.07
N ALA A 142 -14.08 0.40 -0.43
CA ALA A 142 -14.02 1.77 0.03
C ALA A 142 -14.15 2.75 -1.13
N LYS A 143 -15.16 3.62 -1.07
CA LYS A 143 -15.30 4.71 -2.04
C LYS A 143 -14.20 5.74 -1.87
N VAL A 144 -13.74 6.32 -2.96
CA VAL A 144 -12.84 7.47 -2.98
C VAL A 144 -13.62 8.72 -3.32
N SER A 145 -13.66 9.68 -2.40
CA SER A 145 -14.36 10.95 -2.62
C SER A 145 -13.51 11.92 -3.43
N TYR A 146 -14.17 12.73 -4.22
CA TYR A 146 -13.54 13.82 -4.95
C TYR A 146 -12.78 14.76 -4.01
N SER A 147 -11.66 15.24 -4.47
CA SER A 147 -10.96 16.40 -3.92
C SER A 147 -10.20 17.11 -5.05
N THR A 148 -9.76 18.32 -4.82
CA THR A 148 -8.94 19.06 -5.78
C THR A 148 -7.57 18.41 -6.03
N ASN A 149 -7.08 17.62 -5.08
CA ASN A 149 -5.79 16.94 -5.16
C ASN A 149 -5.85 15.66 -6.02
N VAL A 150 -6.87 14.82 -5.78
CA VAL A 150 -6.96 13.47 -6.39
C VAL A 150 -7.41 13.55 -7.84
N LYS A 151 -6.54 13.14 -8.74
CA LYS A 151 -6.78 13.11 -10.19
C LYS A 151 -7.45 11.84 -10.67
N SER A 152 -7.12 10.70 -10.02
CA SER A 152 -7.68 9.41 -10.40
C SER A 152 -7.74 8.42 -9.22
N ALA A 153 -8.64 7.44 -9.36
CA ALA A 153 -8.76 6.32 -8.44
C ALA A 153 -8.89 5.00 -9.22
N MET A 154 -8.32 3.91 -8.67
CA MET A 154 -8.47 2.57 -9.21
C MET A 154 -8.83 1.61 -8.08
N LEU A 155 -10.04 1.08 -8.09
CA LEU A 155 -10.48 0.07 -7.15
C LEU A 155 -10.17 -1.31 -7.74
N MET A 156 -9.50 -2.16 -6.97
CA MET A 156 -9.10 -3.50 -7.42
C MET A 156 -9.62 -4.56 -6.47
N GLY A 157 -10.18 -5.65 -6.98
CA GLY A 157 -10.71 -6.73 -6.15
C GLY A 157 -10.61 -8.09 -6.81
N GLY A 158 -10.51 -9.15 -6.00
CA GLY A 158 -10.72 -10.52 -6.42
C GLY A 158 -12.22 -10.78 -6.58
N MET A 159 -12.63 -11.41 -7.68
CA MET A 159 -14.07 -11.66 -7.92
C MET A 159 -14.61 -12.83 -7.10
N ALA A 160 -13.75 -13.67 -6.53
CA ALA A 160 -14.07 -14.75 -5.58
C ALA A 160 -13.69 -14.38 -4.12
N ASP A 161 -13.50 -13.10 -3.82
CA ASP A 161 -13.18 -12.62 -2.48
C ASP A 161 -14.40 -12.70 -1.56
N ASN A 162 -14.30 -13.49 -0.47
CA ASN A 162 -15.35 -13.65 0.52
C ASN A 162 -15.28 -12.60 1.65
N ALA A 163 -14.14 -11.92 1.84
CA ALA A 163 -13.97 -10.88 2.84
C ALA A 163 -14.34 -9.49 2.29
N ALA A 164 -13.84 -9.15 1.11
CA ALA A 164 -14.16 -7.92 0.39
C ALA A 164 -14.98 -8.26 -0.86
N LYS A 165 -16.22 -8.68 -0.67
CA LYS A 165 -17.11 -9.21 -1.71
C LYS A 165 -17.11 -8.31 -2.95
N TRP A 166 -17.02 -8.93 -4.14
CA TRP A 166 -16.99 -8.22 -5.42
C TRP A 166 -18.16 -7.25 -5.60
N SER A 167 -19.37 -7.64 -5.19
CA SER A 167 -20.55 -6.77 -5.24
C SER A 167 -20.38 -5.47 -4.44
N LEU A 168 -19.67 -5.53 -3.30
CA LEU A 168 -19.36 -4.34 -2.49
C LEU A 168 -18.28 -3.48 -3.16
N MET A 169 -17.33 -4.09 -3.88
CA MET A 169 -16.35 -3.35 -4.70
C MET A 169 -17.05 -2.58 -5.83
N GLN A 170 -18.02 -3.21 -6.51
CA GLN A 170 -18.84 -2.57 -7.54
C GLN A 170 -19.66 -1.40 -6.97
N THR A 171 -20.30 -1.59 -5.82
CA THR A 171 -21.02 -0.51 -5.11
C THR A 171 -20.08 0.64 -4.76
N SER A 172 -18.90 0.33 -4.22
CA SER A 172 -17.90 1.35 -3.86
C SER A 172 -17.39 2.12 -5.08
N TYR A 173 -17.24 1.43 -6.21
CA TYR A 173 -16.90 2.09 -7.47
C TYR A 173 -18.00 3.05 -7.93
N THR A 174 -19.26 2.65 -7.86
CA THR A 174 -20.40 3.52 -8.20
C THR A 174 -20.41 4.76 -7.32
N LEU A 175 -20.18 4.60 -6.02
CA LEU A 175 -20.16 5.68 -5.02
C LEU A 175 -18.88 6.54 -5.07
N THR A 176 -17.85 6.12 -5.79
CA THR A 176 -16.62 6.91 -5.96
C THR A 176 -16.88 8.12 -6.84
N THR A 177 -16.59 9.32 -6.33
CA THR A 177 -16.89 10.58 -7.01
C THR A 177 -15.68 11.19 -7.75
N VAL A 178 -14.51 10.54 -7.69
CA VAL A 178 -13.33 10.92 -8.50
C VAL A 178 -13.66 10.73 -9.97
N ARG A 179 -13.45 11.77 -10.79
CA ARG A 179 -13.88 11.79 -12.18
C ARG A 179 -13.20 10.73 -13.05
N LYS A 180 -11.88 10.54 -12.88
CA LYS A 180 -11.13 9.49 -13.57
C LYS A 180 -11.02 8.28 -12.66
N LYS A 181 -11.88 7.29 -12.85
CA LYS A 181 -11.89 6.08 -12.01
C LYS A 181 -11.92 4.81 -12.84
N ARG A 182 -11.36 3.74 -12.29
CA ARG A 182 -11.39 2.39 -12.86
C ARG A 182 -11.77 1.37 -11.79
N LEU A 183 -12.46 0.32 -12.20
CA LEU A 183 -12.69 -0.89 -11.42
C LEU A 183 -12.00 -2.04 -12.12
N VAL A 184 -11.17 -2.78 -11.38
CA VAL A 184 -10.44 -3.95 -11.88
C VAL A 184 -10.85 -5.16 -11.04
N GLY A 185 -11.46 -6.15 -11.68
CA GLY A 185 -11.79 -7.44 -11.08
C GLY A 185 -10.84 -8.51 -11.61
N ILE A 186 -10.31 -9.33 -10.69
CA ILE A 186 -9.46 -10.48 -11.03
C ILE A 186 -10.33 -11.74 -10.92
N PRO A 187 -10.66 -12.41 -12.03
CA PRO A 187 -11.50 -13.61 -12.02
C PRO A 187 -10.87 -14.72 -11.15
N ASN A 188 -11.71 -15.50 -10.47
CA ASN A 188 -11.32 -16.63 -9.64
C ASN A 188 -10.31 -16.32 -8.53
N ALA A 189 -10.10 -15.06 -8.20
CA ALA A 189 -9.13 -14.60 -7.20
C ALA A 189 -9.82 -14.23 -5.88
N GLY A 190 -9.23 -14.64 -4.77
CA GLY A 190 -9.68 -14.32 -3.42
C GLY A 190 -9.01 -13.09 -2.82
N HIS A 191 -9.21 -12.89 -1.52
CA HIS A 191 -8.76 -11.70 -0.77
C HIS A 191 -7.26 -11.42 -0.87
N MET A 192 -6.44 -12.47 -0.87
CA MET A 192 -4.98 -12.37 -0.78
C MET A 192 -4.28 -12.27 -2.15
N VAL A 193 -5.02 -12.15 -3.25
CA VAL A 193 -4.45 -12.08 -4.62
C VAL A 193 -3.45 -10.95 -4.83
N PHE A 194 -3.53 -9.90 -4.03
CA PHE A 194 -2.61 -8.76 -4.08
C PHE A 194 -1.38 -8.93 -3.19
N THR A 195 -1.19 -10.09 -2.57
CA THR A 195 -0.08 -10.38 -1.65
C THR A 195 0.83 -11.44 -2.21
N ASN A 196 2.05 -11.53 -1.69
CA ASN A 196 3.01 -12.59 -2.03
C ASN A 196 2.98 -13.78 -1.04
N LEU A 197 1.96 -13.86 -0.19
CA LEU A 197 1.88 -14.93 0.80
C LEU A 197 1.76 -16.32 0.16
N CYS A 198 1.11 -16.42 -1.01
CA CYS A 198 1.01 -17.70 -1.73
C CYS A 198 2.35 -18.15 -2.32
N ASP A 199 3.24 -17.23 -2.68
CA ASP A 199 4.55 -17.57 -3.23
C ASP A 199 5.48 -18.22 -2.18
N SER A 200 5.28 -17.92 -0.90
CA SER A 200 6.03 -18.50 0.21
C SER A 200 5.56 -19.90 0.60
N VAL A 201 4.29 -20.21 0.37
CA VAL A 201 3.69 -21.53 0.69
C VAL A 201 3.92 -22.54 -0.43
N ALA A 202 3.96 -22.09 -1.69
CA ALA A 202 4.15 -22.98 -2.84
C ALA A 202 5.59 -23.50 -3.00
N LYS A 203 6.54 -23.01 -2.21
CA LYS A 203 7.97 -23.40 -2.25
C LYS A 203 8.43 -24.12 -0.97
N ALA A 204 7.54 -24.37 -0.03
CA ALA A 204 7.76 -25.20 1.14
C ALA A 204 7.17 -26.60 0.93
#